data_2c5fdf00c930c47473227bbf2460e4d4
#
_entry.id   2c5fdf00c930c47473227bbf2460e4d4
#
_cell.length_a   1.000
_cell.length_b   1.000
_cell.length_c   1.000
_cell.angle_alpha   90.00
_cell.angle_beta   90.00
_cell.angle_gamma   90.00
#
_symmetry.space_group_name_H-M   'P 1'
#
loop_
_entity.id
_entity.type
_entity.pdbx_description
1 polymer ?
#
loop_
_entity_poly.entity_id
_entity_poly.type
_entity_poly.pdbx_seq_one_letter_code
_entity_poly.pdbx_strand_id
1 'polypeptide(L)'
;DWITFPVDGYGSQEIVRSIIRQERPDILYFMTDPRFWGWLWAMENEIRPLLPMVYYHVWDNYPYPTYNKKFYESNDFVATISKVTDDIVKTVAPSVNSMYVPHAVDTDIFQKQDKDKVAEFVKNSFGEKYDPDVNKFIFFWNNRNARRKQSGSLIFWFKEFLDKVGHDKASLIMHTDIKDSHGQDLEKIINHLGLTNGEVLFSQQKISPDLLSLLYNAADCTINVSDAEGFGLATLESLACETPILVNMTGGLQEQVTDGENWFGVGV
;
A
#
# COMPACT_ATOMS: atom_id res chain seq x y z
N ASP A 1 22.73 3.99 14.56
CA ASP A 1 23.20 3.22 13.39
C ASP A 1 22.39 1.93 13.26
N TRP A 2 22.19 1.44 12.03
CA TRP A 2 21.48 0.18 11.76
C TRP A 2 22.48 -0.93 11.52
N ILE A 3 22.27 -2.10 12.14
CA ILE A 3 22.99 -3.33 11.82
C ILE A 3 22.05 -4.23 11.04
N THR A 4 22.44 -4.64 9.83
CA THR A 4 21.63 -5.51 8.98
C THR A 4 22.23 -6.91 8.93
N PHE A 5 21.42 -7.91 9.25
CA PHE A 5 21.77 -9.33 9.15
C PHE A 5 21.11 -9.91 7.89
N PRO A 6 21.90 -10.38 6.91
CA PRO A 6 21.34 -11.00 5.72
C PRO A 6 20.70 -12.35 6.08
N VAL A 7 19.52 -12.61 5.50
CA VAL A 7 18.78 -13.86 5.71
C VAL A 7 18.23 -14.38 4.40
N ASP A 8 18.10 -15.70 4.29
CA ASP A 8 17.39 -16.34 3.19
C ASP A 8 15.90 -16.46 3.53
N GLY A 9 15.04 -16.14 2.55
CA GLY A 9 13.59 -16.21 2.69
C GLY A 9 13.06 -15.38 3.86
N TYR A 10 12.38 -16.00 4.79
CA TYR A 10 11.75 -15.34 5.96
C TYR A 10 12.55 -15.51 7.27
N GLY A 11 13.83 -15.84 7.18
CA GLY A 11 14.68 -16.08 8.33
C GLY A 11 14.48 -17.46 8.98
N SER A 12 15.14 -17.68 10.13
CA SER A 12 15.08 -18.94 10.87
C SER A 12 15.23 -18.75 12.38
N GLN A 13 14.89 -19.79 13.14
CA GLN A 13 15.05 -19.81 14.59
C GLN A 13 16.51 -19.60 15.01
N GLU A 14 17.47 -20.21 14.28
CA GLU A 14 18.91 -20.12 14.58
C GLU A 14 19.43 -18.70 14.44
N ILE A 15 18.96 -17.97 13.41
CA ILE A 15 19.32 -16.55 13.18
C ILE A 15 18.82 -15.70 14.35
N VAL A 16 17.56 -15.86 14.77
CA VAL A 16 17.00 -15.11 15.91
C VAL A 16 17.77 -15.41 17.19
N ARG A 17 18.07 -16.69 17.48
CA ARG A 17 18.88 -17.05 18.65
C ARG A 17 20.28 -16.42 18.61
N SER A 18 20.90 -16.40 17.43
CA SER A 18 22.21 -15.77 17.24
C SER A 18 22.18 -14.28 17.51
N ILE A 19 21.20 -13.57 16.93
CA ILE A 19 21.04 -12.11 17.11
C ILE A 19 20.78 -11.80 18.59
N ILE A 20 19.87 -12.50 19.26
CA ILE A 20 19.59 -12.27 20.70
C ILE A 20 20.84 -12.45 21.55
N ARG A 21 21.70 -13.45 21.26
CA ARG A 21 22.94 -13.67 22.03
C ARG A 21 24.00 -12.61 21.77
N GLN A 22 24.12 -12.17 20.50
CA GLN A 22 25.18 -11.24 20.09
C GLN A 22 24.82 -9.81 20.44
N GLU A 23 23.61 -9.37 20.09
CA GLU A 23 23.21 -7.98 20.20
C GLU A 23 22.51 -7.66 21.54
N ARG A 24 21.98 -8.68 22.24
CA ARG A 24 21.25 -8.53 23.50
C ARG A 24 20.19 -7.42 23.44
N PRO A 25 19.26 -7.48 22.48
CA PRO A 25 18.26 -6.45 22.31
C PRO A 25 17.31 -6.37 23.50
N ASP A 26 16.76 -5.19 23.75
CA ASP A 26 15.77 -4.95 24.80
C ASP A 26 14.36 -5.39 24.37
N ILE A 27 14.09 -5.42 23.07
CA ILE A 27 12.78 -5.75 22.49
C ILE A 27 12.99 -6.52 21.17
N LEU A 28 12.15 -7.52 20.93
CA LEU A 28 11.96 -8.12 19.61
C LEU A 28 10.72 -7.49 18.96
N TYR A 29 10.95 -6.49 18.10
CA TYR A 29 9.90 -5.91 17.26
C TYR A 29 9.89 -6.56 15.90
N PHE A 30 8.71 -6.96 15.41
CA PHE A 30 8.60 -7.59 14.10
C PHE A 30 7.26 -7.29 13.42
N MET A 31 7.29 -7.23 12.10
CA MET A 31 6.15 -6.97 11.25
C MET A 31 6.04 -8.07 10.19
N THR A 32 4.92 -8.78 10.17
CA THR A 32 4.70 -9.88 9.23
C THR A 32 3.23 -10.24 9.10
N ASP A 33 2.91 -10.95 8.02
CA ASP A 33 1.71 -11.79 7.95
C ASP A 33 1.93 -13.09 8.74
N PRO A 34 1.01 -13.50 9.63
CA PRO A 34 1.17 -14.70 10.45
C PRO A 34 1.51 -15.97 9.68
N ARG A 35 1.11 -16.09 8.44
CA ARG A 35 1.38 -17.25 7.58
C ARG A 35 2.86 -17.55 7.38
N PHE A 36 3.73 -16.54 7.47
CA PHE A 36 5.15 -16.69 7.16
C PHE A 36 6.03 -16.92 8.37
N TRP A 37 5.60 -16.55 9.59
CA TRP A 37 6.44 -16.55 10.78
C TRP A 37 5.91 -17.42 11.93
N GLY A 38 5.08 -18.41 11.64
CA GLY A 38 4.64 -19.40 12.63
C GLY A 38 5.78 -20.05 13.42
N TRP A 39 6.95 -20.19 12.79
CA TRP A 39 8.17 -20.68 13.42
C TRP A 39 8.70 -19.74 14.52
N LEU A 40 8.50 -18.41 14.42
CA LEU A 40 8.90 -17.45 15.45
C LEU A 40 8.02 -17.58 16.69
N TRP A 41 6.71 -17.63 16.52
CA TRP A 41 5.80 -17.84 17.65
C TRP A 41 5.96 -19.21 18.32
N ALA A 42 6.41 -20.23 17.59
CA ALA A 42 6.79 -21.52 18.20
C ALA A 42 7.95 -21.41 19.19
N MET A 43 8.69 -20.29 19.19
CA MET A 43 9.78 -20.00 20.12
C MET A 43 9.35 -19.06 21.27
N GLU A 44 8.09 -18.69 21.43
CA GLU A 44 7.66 -17.70 22.42
C GLU A 44 8.13 -18.03 23.84
N ASN A 45 8.04 -19.29 24.24
CA ASN A 45 8.49 -19.76 25.56
C ASN A 45 10.01 -19.65 25.77
N GLU A 46 10.80 -19.58 24.70
CA GLU A 46 12.25 -19.36 24.75
C GLU A 46 12.57 -17.86 24.77
N ILE A 47 11.82 -17.06 24.00
CA ILE A 47 12.12 -15.64 23.77
C ILE A 47 11.56 -14.77 24.88
N ARG A 48 10.28 -14.88 25.23
CA ARG A 48 9.59 -13.99 26.16
C ARG A 48 10.19 -13.92 27.58
N PRO A 49 10.84 -14.98 28.12
CA PRO A 49 11.61 -14.85 29.36
C PRO A 49 12.85 -13.97 29.25
N LEU A 50 13.36 -13.73 28.05
CA LEU A 50 14.58 -12.94 27.79
C LEU A 50 14.27 -11.49 27.42
N LEU A 51 13.26 -11.28 26.58
CA LEU A 51 12.87 -9.96 26.07
C LEU A 51 11.41 -9.98 25.57
N PRO A 52 10.70 -8.85 25.65
CA PRO A 52 9.33 -8.76 25.18
C PRO A 52 9.24 -8.88 23.65
N MET A 53 8.17 -9.55 23.21
CA MET A 53 7.79 -9.69 21.79
C MET A 53 6.73 -8.67 21.44
N VAL A 54 7.04 -7.79 20.50
CA VAL A 54 6.15 -6.73 19.98
C VAL A 54 5.82 -7.00 18.53
N TYR A 55 4.59 -7.35 18.26
CA TYR A 55 4.11 -7.71 16.93
C TYR A 55 3.38 -6.53 16.28
N TYR A 56 3.87 -6.08 15.11
CA TYR A 56 3.18 -5.12 14.27
C TYR A 56 2.30 -5.86 13.26
N HIS A 57 0.99 -5.80 13.46
CA HIS A 57 0.02 -6.61 12.75
C HIS A 57 -0.58 -5.88 11.55
N VAL A 58 -0.62 -6.58 10.39
CA VAL A 58 -0.99 -6.02 9.09
C VAL A 58 -2.20 -6.72 8.43
N TRP A 59 -2.97 -7.54 9.16
CA TRP A 59 -4.09 -8.30 8.61
C TRP A 59 -5.28 -7.39 8.31
N ASP A 60 -5.89 -7.60 7.16
CA ASP A 60 -6.92 -6.73 6.61
C ASP A 60 -8.16 -7.48 6.10
N ASN A 61 -8.17 -8.82 6.18
CA ASN A 61 -9.19 -9.63 5.54
C ASN A 61 -10.35 -9.99 6.47
N TYR A 62 -11.53 -10.05 5.90
CA TYR A 62 -12.74 -10.63 6.48
C TYR A 62 -13.00 -12.03 5.87
N PRO A 63 -13.55 -13.01 6.61
CA PRO A 63 -13.96 -12.94 8.02
C PRO A 63 -12.78 -12.89 8.99
N TYR A 64 -12.99 -12.40 10.21
CA TYR A 64 -11.96 -12.27 11.22
C TYR A 64 -11.24 -13.60 11.48
N PRO A 65 -9.91 -13.60 11.47
CA PRO A 65 -9.10 -14.83 11.48
C PRO A 65 -8.99 -15.43 12.89
N THR A 66 -10.03 -16.08 13.37
CA THR A 66 -10.05 -16.71 14.72
C THR A 66 -8.91 -17.72 14.90
N TYR A 67 -8.41 -18.30 13.81
CA TYR A 67 -7.25 -19.20 13.81
C TYR A 67 -5.93 -18.49 14.15
N ASN A 68 -5.87 -17.16 14.04
CA ASN A 68 -4.69 -16.37 14.43
C ASN A 68 -4.64 -16.08 15.95
N LYS A 69 -5.68 -16.43 16.71
CA LYS A 69 -5.76 -16.14 18.16
C LYS A 69 -4.48 -16.47 18.91
N LYS A 70 -3.94 -17.68 18.70
CA LYS A 70 -2.71 -18.12 19.36
C LYS A 70 -1.50 -17.25 19.02
N PHE A 71 -1.41 -16.77 17.78
CA PHE A 71 -0.32 -15.87 17.38
C PHE A 71 -0.44 -14.52 18.10
N TYR A 72 -1.65 -13.98 18.26
CA TYR A 72 -1.85 -12.75 19.01
C TYR A 72 -1.48 -12.92 20.49
N GLU A 73 -1.94 -14.00 21.12
CA GLU A 73 -1.69 -14.32 22.52
C GLU A 73 -0.21 -14.63 22.85
N SER A 74 0.59 -14.98 21.84
CA SER A 74 2.03 -15.25 21.95
C SER A 74 2.91 -14.00 21.96
N ASN A 75 2.33 -12.80 22.10
CA ASN A 75 3.09 -11.56 22.17
C ASN A 75 2.81 -10.83 23.48
N ASP A 76 3.72 -9.96 23.87
CA ASP A 76 3.54 -9.06 25.02
C ASP A 76 2.78 -7.79 24.63
N PHE A 77 2.85 -7.44 23.33
CA PHE A 77 2.11 -6.31 22.75
C PHE A 77 1.86 -6.51 21.26
N VAL A 78 0.67 -6.10 20.80
CA VAL A 78 0.30 -6.09 19.36
C VAL A 78 -0.03 -4.67 18.93
N ALA A 79 0.83 -4.09 18.08
CA ALA A 79 0.54 -2.84 17.38
C ALA A 79 -0.25 -3.14 16.10
N THR A 80 -1.32 -2.42 15.84
CA THR A 80 -2.23 -2.68 14.72
C THR A 80 -2.18 -1.55 13.71
N ILE A 81 -2.04 -1.91 12.44
CA ILE A 81 -1.77 -0.99 11.34
C ILE A 81 -2.96 -0.10 10.97
N SER A 82 -4.18 -0.56 11.22
CA SER A 82 -5.43 0.13 10.91
C SER A 82 -6.49 -0.11 12.00
N LYS A 83 -7.53 0.70 12.01
CA LYS A 83 -8.69 0.50 12.92
C LYS A 83 -9.35 -0.85 12.71
N VAL A 84 -9.45 -1.31 11.45
CA VAL A 84 -9.97 -2.65 11.12
C VAL A 84 -9.08 -3.74 11.73
N THR A 85 -7.76 -3.60 11.63
CA THR A 85 -6.82 -4.56 12.24
C THR A 85 -6.92 -4.54 13.78
N ASP A 86 -7.15 -3.38 14.38
CA ASP A 86 -7.34 -3.23 15.82
C ASP A 86 -8.63 -3.93 16.29
N ASP A 87 -9.73 -3.74 15.57
CA ASP A 87 -10.98 -4.44 15.83
C ASP A 87 -10.86 -5.96 15.68
N ILE A 88 -10.07 -6.43 14.70
CA ILE A 88 -9.75 -7.85 14.52
C ILE A 88 -9.06 -8.40 15.77
N VAL A 89 -8.00 -7.77 16.25
CA VAL A 89 -7.25 -8.24 17.42
C VAL A 89 -8.13 -8.24 18.66
N LYS A 90 -8.84 -7.15 18.93
CA LYS A 90 -9.76 -7.01 20.08
C LYS A 90 -10.89 -8.04 20.06
N THR A 91 -11.38 -8.40 18.87
CA THR A 91 -12.45 -9.40 18.72
C THR A 91 -11.92 -10.83 18.87
N VAL A 92 -10.78 -11.13 18.23
CA VAL A 92 -10.24 -12.50 18.17
C VAL A 92 -9.50 -12.88 19.46
N ALA A 93 -8.80 -11.92 20.07
CA ALA A 93 -7.98 -12.13 21.28
C ALA A 93 -8.13 -10.94 22.26
N PRO A 94 -9.28 -10.77 22.89
CA PRO A 94 -9.59 -9.59 23.72
C PRO A 94 -8.72 -9.43 24.97
N SER A 95 -7.98 -10.46 25.37
CA SER A 95 -7.04 -10.42 26.49
C SER A 95 -5.66 -9.87 26.13
N VAL A 96 -5.38 -9.69 24.84
CA VAL A 96 -4.08 -9.23 24.36
C VAL A 96 -3.97 -7.72 24.52
N ASN A 97 -2.80 -7.27 25.01
CA ASN A 97 -2.49 -5.85 25.05
C ASN A 97 -2.21 -5.37 23.62
N SER A 98 -3.12 -4.55 23.07
CA SER A 98 -3.02 -4.03 21.71
C SER A 98 -3.33 -2.54 21.64
N MET A 99 -2.76 -1.89 20.62
CA MET A 99 -3.00 -0.48 20.36
C MET A 99 -2.94 -0.22 18.84
N TYR A 100 -3.82 0.65 18.37
CA TYR A 100 -3.78 1.20 17.03
C TYR A 100 -2.55 2.10 16.84
N VAL A 101 -1.67 1.72 15.91
CA VAL A 101 -0.44 2.41 15.54
C VAL A 101 -0.36 2.46 14.01
N PRO A 102 -0.96 3.47 13.37
CA PRO A 102 -0.98 3.57 11.91
C PRO A 102 0.41 3.83 11.33
N HIS A 103 0.57 3.56 10.05
CA HIS A 103 1.71 4.04 9.29
C HIS A 103 1.68 5.57 9.15
N ALA A 104 2.85 6.13 8.86
CA ALA A 104 3.05 7.52 8.48
C ALA A 104 3.82 7.61 7.16
N VAL A 105 3.78 8.77 6.53
CA VAL A 105 4.58 9.13 5.37
C VAL A 105 5.47 10.32 5.70
N ASP A 106 6.57 10.45 5.00
CA ASP A 106 7.49 11.58 5.14
C ASP A 106 6.88 12.81 4.43
N THR A 107 6.39 13.76 5.24
CA THR A 107 5.75 14.99 4.72
C THR A 107 6.73 16.03 4.21
N ASP A 108 8.04 15.85 4.40
CA ASP A 108 9.06 16.68 3.75
C ASP A 108 9.24 16.27 2.28
N ILE A 109 8.90 15.01 1.96
CA ILE A 109 8.94 14.46 0.60
C ILE A 109 7.57 14.52 -0.06
N PHE A 110 6.56 13.92 0.59
CA PHE A 110 5.18 13.89 0.08
C PHE A 110 4.43 15.15 0.54
N GLN A 111 4.46 16.16 -0.29
CA GLN A 111 3.82 17.45 -0.06
C GLN A 111 3.46 18.09 -1.38
N LYS A 112 2.71 19.18 -1.32
CA LYS A 112 2.39 19.99 -2.51
C LYS A 112 3.67 20.49 -3.17
N GLN A 113 3.84 20.24 -4.45
CA GLN A 113 4.99 20.64 -5.24
C GLN A 113 4.67 21.81 -6.18
N ASP A 114 5.72 22.49 -6.64
CA ASP A 114 5.61 23.55 -7.62
C ASP A 114 5.04 23.02 -8.94
N LYS A 115 4.07 23.75 -9.53
CA LYS A 115 3.36 23.31 -10.74
C LYS A 115 4.24 23.23 -11.97
N ASP A 116 5.20 24.13 -12.13
CA ASP A 116 6.10 24.12 -13.28
C ASP A 116 7.05 22.94 -13.22
N LYS A 117 7.57 22.63 -12.02
CA LYS A 117 8.39 21.44 -11.76
C LYS A 117 7.61 20.15 -12.05
N VAL A 118 6.36 20.06 -11.65
CA VAL A 118 5.49 18.91 -11.92
C VAL A 118 5.24 18.75 -13.41
N ALA A 119 4.89 19.84 -14.12
CA ALA A 119 4.63 19.82 -15.55
C ALA A 119 5.86 19.41 -16.35
N GLU A 120 7.04 19.95 -16.02
CA GLU A 120 8.30 19.57 -16.64
C GLU A 120 8.62 18.07 -16.45
N PHE A 121 8.44 17.57 -15.23
CA PHE A 121 8.67 16.14 -14.92
C PHE A 121 7.76 15.22 -15.73
N VAL A 122 6.47 15.52 -15.78
CA VAL A 122 5.49 14.70 -16.50
C VAL A 122 5.75 14.72 -17.99
N LYS A 123 6.04 15.91 -18.56
CA LYS A 123 6.43 16.06 -19.98
C LYS A 123 7.67 15.22 -20.32
N ASN A 124 8.68 15.24 -19.47
CA ASN A 124 9.91 14.46 -19.67
C ASN A 124 9.68 12.95 -19.52
N SER A 125 8.73 12.53 -18.65
CA SER A 125 8.44 11.13 -18.36
C SER A 125 7.56 10.45 -19.41
N PHE A 126 6.57 11.15 -19.93
CA PHE A 126 5.56 10.58 -20.84
C PHE A 126 5.63 11.14 -22.27
N GLY A 127 6.43 12.19 -22.51
CA GLY A 127 6.68 12.74 -23.81
C GLY A 127 5.41 13.22 -24.51
N GLU A 128 5.34 13.00 -25.84
CA GLU A 128 4.19 13.40 -26.67
C GLU A 128 2.86 12.69 -26.31
N LYS A 129 2.91 11.64 -25.52
CA LYS A 129 1.70 10.92 -25.07
C LYS A 129 0.97 11.66 -23.95
N TYR A 130 1.65 12.58 -23.30
CA TYR A 130 1.08 13.50 -22.33
C TYR A 130 1.17 14.91 -22.88
N ASP A 131 0.03 15.49 -23.23
CA ASP A 131 -0.07 16.89 -23.66
C ASP A 131 -0.58 17.72 -22.46
N PRO A 132 0.28 18.54 -21.83
CA PRO A 132 -0.12 19.39 -20.72
C PRO A 132 -1.10 20.49 -21.13
N ASP A 133 -1.17 20.84 -22.43
CA ASP A 133 -2.08 21.85 -22.97
C ASP A 133 -3.49 21.27 -23.18
N VAL A 134 -3.64 19.96 -23.22
CA VAL A 134 -4.95 19.27 -23.22
C VAL A 134 -5.40 19.09 -21.78
N ASN A 135 -6.44 19.81 -21.39
CA ASN A 135 -7.01 19.77 -20.04
C ASN A 135 -7.73 18.42 -19.78
N LYS A 136 -6.94 17.36 -19.62
CA LYS A 136 -7.41 16.02 -19.26
C LYS A 136 -7.40 15.86 -17.75
N PHE A 137 -8.41 15.20 -17.23
CA PHE A 137 -8.41 14.76 -15.83
C PHE A 137 -7.46 13.56 -15.67
N ILE A 138 -6.48 13.66 -14.78
CA ILE A 138 -5.45 12.66 -14.58
C ILE A 138 -5.78 11.82 -13.36
N PHE A 139 -6.07 10.54 -13.59
CA PHE A 139 -6.11 9.53 -12.54
C PHE A 139 -4.73 8.90 -12.34
N PHE A 140 -4.36 8.65 -11.09
CA PHE A 140 -3.11 7.95 -10.76
C PHE A 140 -3.38 6.68 -9.97
N TRP A 141 -2.67 5.61 -10.30
CA TRP A 141 -2.72 4.33 -9.60
C TRP A 141 -1.30 3.85 -9.32
N ASN A 142 -0.94 3.77 -8.04
CA ASN A 142 0.38 3.34 -7.58
C ASN A 142 0.23 2.07 -6.73
N ASN A 143 0.44 0.91 -7.32
CA ASN A 143 0.38 -0.37 -6.64
C ASN A 143 1.19 -1.42 -7.39
N ARG A 144 1.56 -2.51 -6.71
CA ARG A 144 2.03 -3.70 -7.37
C ARG A 144 0.90 -4.29 -8.24
N ASN A 145 1.22 -4.72 -9.45
CA ASN A 145 0.30 -5.47 -10.31
C ASN A 145 0.09 -6.88 -9.74
N ALA A 146 -0.74 -6.97 -8.71
CA ALA A 146 -1.14 -8.21 -8.06
C ALA A 146 -2.66 -8.36 -8.11
N ARG A 147 -3.15 -9.61 -8.15
CA ARG A 147 -4.58 -9.91 -8.36
C ARG A 147 -5.50 -9.09 -7.45
N ARG A 148 -5.21 -9.02 -6.14
CA ARG A 148 -6.05 -8.28 -5.17
C ARG A 148 -6.07 -6.76 -5.40
N LYS A 149 -5.16 -6.22 -6.21
CA LYS A 149 -5.08 -4.79 -6.53
C LYS A 149 -5.95 -4.37 -7.71
N GLN A 150 -6.61 -5.35 -8.37
CA GLN A 150 -7.60 -5.13 -9.42
C GLN A 150 -7.09 -4.31 -10.62
N SER A 151 -5.79 -4.42 -10.95
CA SER A 151 -5.16 -3.60 -12.00
C SER A 151 -5.85 -3.70 -13.36
N GLY A 152 -6.16 -4.91 -13.82
CA GLY A 152 -6.85 -5.12 -15.11
C GLY A 152 -8.32 -4.74 -15.05
N SER A 153 -9.00 -4.99 -13.93
CA SER A 153 -10.39 -4.56 -13.73
C SER A 153 -10.49 -3.04 -13.76
N LEU A 154 -9.53 -2.33 -13.13
CA LEU A 154 -9.47 -0.88 -13.17
C LEU A 154 -9.37 -0.35 -14.60
N ILE A 155 -8.49 -0.94 -15.44
CA ILE A 155 -8.37 -0.52 -16.84
C ILE A 155 -9.69 -0.76 -17.60
N PHE A 156 -10.38 -1.87 -17.34
CA PHE A 156 -11.69 -2.16 -17.94
C PHE A 156 -12.74 -1.13 -17.51
N TRP A 157 -12.88 -0.83 -16.24
CA TRP A 157 -13.81 0.18 -15.73
C TRP A 157 -13.45 1.59 -16.21
N PHE A 158 -12.17 1.88 -16.33
CA PHE A 158 -11.70 3.15 -16.88
C PHE A 158 -12.10 3.30 -18.36
N LYS A 159 -12.04 2.21 -19.16
CA LYS A 159 -12.57 2.22 -20.52
C LYS A 159 -14.07 2.52 -20.54
N GLU A 160 -14.86 1.83 -19.72
CA GLU A 160 -16.32 2.09 -19.65
C GLU A 160 -16.63 3.55 -19.24
N PHE A 161 -15.80 4.13 -18.39
CA PHE A 161 -15.88 5.54 -18.05
C PHE A 161 -15.58 6.42 -19.27
N LEU A 162 -14.48 6.18 -19.98
CA LEU A 162 -14.11 6.94 -21.17
C LEU A 162 -15.14 6.81 -22.31
N ASP A 163 -15.73 5.64 -22.49
CA ASP A 163 -16.83 5.45 -23.48
C ASP A 163 -18.04 6.37 -23.21
N LYS A 164 -18.23 6.78 -21.96
CA LYS A 164 -19.34 7.69 -21.56
C LYS A 164 -18.97 9.16 -21.65
N VAL A 165 -17.72 9.52 -21.26
CA VAL A 165 -17.32 10.93 -21.14
C VAL A 165 -16.50 11.43 -22.31
N GLY A 166 -15.88 10.54 -23.08
CA GLY A 166 -14.95 10.81 -24.18
C GLY A 166 -13.50 10.41 -23.84
N HIS A 167 -12.81 9.81 -24.81
CA HIS A 167 -11.44 9.31 -24.68
C HIS A 167 -10.38 10.42 -24.59
N ASP A 168 -10.77 11.65 -24.89
CA ASP A 168 -9.95 12.86 -24.78
C ASP A 168 -10.07 13.55 -23.41
N LYS A 169 -10.97 13.11 -22.53
CA LYS A 169 -11.31 13.81 -21.26
C LYS A 169 -10.46 13.39 -20.08
N ALA A 170 -9.92 12.17 -20.09
CA ALA A 170 -9.13 11.70 -18.96
C ALA A 170 -8.00 10.76 -19.40
N SER A 171 -6.99 10.63 -18.53
CA SER A 171 -5.93 9.63 -18.66
C SER A 171 -5.69 8.95 -17.31
N LEU A 172 -5.27 7.68 -17.35
CA LEU A 172 -4.89 6.89 -16.18
C LEU A 172 -3.38 6.63 -16.24
N ILE A 173 -2.64 7.18 -15.29
CA ILE A 173 -1.23 6.85 -15.09
C ILE A 173 -1.12 5.70 -14.09
N MET A 174 -0.46 4.61 -14.47
CA MET A 174 -0.23 3.45 -13.60
C MET A 174 1.26 3.29 -13.32
N HIS A 175 1.66 3.47 -12.06
CA HIS A 175 3.03 3.20 -11.61
C HIS A 175 3.12 1.76 -11.10
N THR A 176 3.64 0.85 -11.96
CA THR A 176 3.65 -0.59 -11.70
C THR A 176 4.50 -1.37 -12.70
N ASP A 177 4.87 -2.62 -12.35
CA ASP A 177 5.32 -3.61 -13.33
C ASP A 177 4.12 -4.15 -14.12
N ILE A 178 4.10 -3.89 -15.42
CA ILE A 178 2.99 -4.28 -16.30
C ILE A 178 2.89 -5.78 -16.56
N LYS A 179 3.94 -6.56 -16.19
CA LYS A 179 4.05 -8.02 -16.39
C LYS A 179 4.45 -8.77 -15.12
N ASP A 180 4.07 -8.27 -13.95
CA ASP A 180 4.31 -8.97 -12.67
C ASP A 180 3.74 -10.40 -12.72
N SER A 181 4.52 -11.38 -12.27
CA SER A 181 4.15 -12.80 -12.29
C SER A 181 2.92 -13.14 -11.43
N HIS A 182 2.54 -12.25 -10.50
CA HIS A 182 1.37 -12.39 -9.62
C HIS A 182 0.17 -11.54 -10.10
N GLY A 183 0.30 -10.89 -11.26
CA GLY A 183 -0.68 -9.98 -11.82
C GLY A 183 -1.15 -10.39 -13.21
N GLN A 184 -1.53 -9.38 -13.97
CA GLN A 184 -2.04 -9.51 -15.33
C GLN A 184 -1.07 -8.87 -16.32
N ASP A 185 -1.07 -9.31 -17.58
CA ASP A 185 -0.37 -8.65 -18.68
C ASP A 185 -1.15 -7.39 -19.09
N LEU A 186 -0.81 -6.25 -18.46
CA LEU A 186 -1.55 -5.00 -18.66
C LEU A 186 -1.38 -4.45 -20.08
N GLU A 187 -0.26 -4.73 -20.73
CA GLU A 187 -0.02 -4.35 -22.13
C GLU A 187 -1.02 -5.04 -23.07
N LYS A 188 -1.27 -6.34 -22.87
CA LYS A 188 -2.29 -7.05 -23.64
C LYS A 188 -3.70 -6.53 -23.37
N ILE A 189 -3.99 -6.15 -22.13
CA ILE A 189 -5.32 -5.61 -21.77
C ILE A 189 -5.57 -4.29 -22.50
N ILE A 190 -4.64 -3.31 -22.45
CA ILE A 190 -4.83 -2.03 -23.12
C ILE A 190 -4.94 -2.17 -24.63
N ASN A 191 -4.13 -3.08 -25.24
CA ASN A 191 -4.20 -3.36 -26.66
C ASN A 191 -5.54 -3.97 -27.06
N HIS A 192 -6.04 -4.93 -26.27
CA HIS A 192 -7.34 -5.57 -26.52
C HIS A 192 -8.52 -4.59 -26.38
N LEU A 193 -8.43 -3.66 -25.44
CA LEU A 193 -9.45 -2.65 -25.19
C LEU A 193 -9.32 -1.41 -26.08
N GLY A 194 -8.27 -1.30 -26.89
CA GLY A 194 -8.02 -0.17 -27.78
C GLY A 194 -7.59 1.12 -27.07
N LEU A 195 -7.01 1.04 -25.86
CA LEU A 195 -6.58 2.18 -25.05
C LEU A 195 -5.10 2.50 -25.30
N THR A 196 -4.74 2.81 -26.55
CA THR A 196 -3.33 2.96 -26.99
C THR A 196 -2.93 4.39 -27.34
N ASN A 197 -3.86 5.36 -27.26
CA ASN A 197 -3.63 6.74 -27.68
C ASN A 197 -3.41 7.70 -26.50
N GLY A 198 -2.77 7.20 -25.41
CA GLY A 198 -2.50 7.99 -24.21
C GLY A 198 -3.61 7.99 -23.17
N GLU A 199 -4.64 7.15 -23.33
CA GLU A 199 -5.68 6.95 -22.30
C GLU A 199 -5.09 6.29 -21.07
N VAL A 200 -4.19 5.31 -21.24
CA VAL A 200 -3.47 4.64 -20.17
C VAL A 200 -1.97 4.78 -20.40
N LEU A 201 -1.28 5.31 -19.40
CA LEU A 201 0.17 5.54 -19.40
C LEU A 201 0.83 4.72 -18.29
N PHE A 202 2.01 4.15 -18.56
CA PHE A 202 2.73 3.34 -17.59
C PHE A 202 4.04 4.00 -17.17
N SER A 203 4.22 4.10 -15.85
CA SER A 203 5.49 4.39 -15.21
C SER A 203 6.04 3.08 -14.61
N GLN A 204 7.04 2.49 -15.25
CA GLN A 204 7.53 1.13 -14.90
C GLN A 204 8.85 1.12 -14.13
N GLN A 205 9.62 2.19 -14.24
CA GLN A 205 10.91 2.28 -13.56
C GLN A 205 10.74 2.54 -12.07
N LYS A 206 11.59 1.91 -11.25
CA LYS A 206 11.68 2.27 -9.84
C LYS A 206 12.22 3.70 -9.76
N ILE A 207 11.44 4.60 -9.18
CA ILE A 207 11.76 6.00 -8.99
C ILE A 207 12.00 6.31 -7.50
N SER A 208 12.68 7.43 -7.22
CA SER A 208 12.83 7.91 -5.85
C SER A 208 11.52 8.42 -5.27
N PRO A 209 11.36 8.47 -3.94
CA PRO A 209 10.18 9.06 -3.30
C PRO A 209 9.90 10.50 -3.75
N ASP A 210 10.93 11.33 -3.99
CA ASP A 210 10.77 12.68 -4.52
C ASP A 210 10.10 12.70 -5.90
N LEU A 211 10.51 11.81 -6.80
CA LEU A 211 9.90 11.70 -8.13
C LEU A 211 8.49 11.09 -8.06
N LEU A 212 8.26 10.19 -7.11
CA LEU A 212 6.92 9.64 -6.86
C LEU A 212 5.97 10.73 -6.34
N SER A 213 6.45 11.64 -5.48
CA SER A 213 5.70 12.82 -5.04
C SER A 213 5.25 13.68 -6.21
N LEU A 214 6.08 13.85 -7.26
CA LEU A 214 5.70 14.58 -8.46
C LEU A 214 4.56 13.89 -9.25
N LEU A 215 4.52 12.55 -9.28
CA LEU A 215 3.40 11.83 -9.90
C LEU A 215 2.08 12.03 -9.15
N TYR A 216 2.10 12.01 -7.81
CA TYR A 216 0.91 12.36 -7.02
C TYR A 216 0.45 13.79 -7.28
N ASN A 217 1.39 14.73 -7.32
CA ASN A 217 1.07 16.14 -7.61
C ASN A 217 0.58 16.40 -9.04
N ALA A 218 0.94 15.53 -9.99
CA ALA A 218 0.46 15.58 -11.38
C ALA A 218 -0.95 15.05 -11.55
N ALA A 219 -1.44 14.28 -10.60
CA ALA A 219 -2.76 13.67 -10.64
C ALA A 219 -3.84 14.60 -10.04
N ASP A 220 -5.03 14.52 -10.63
CA ASP A 220 -6.23 15.15 -10.07
C ASP A 220 -6.90 14.22 -9.02
N CYS A 221 -6.64 12.90 -9.13
CA CYS A 221 -7.18 11.92 -8.18
C CYS A 221 -6.35 10.65 -8.20
N THR A 222 -6.01 10.11 -7.03
CA THR A 222 -5.40 8.77 -6.91
C THR A 222 -6.48 7.73 -6.66
N ILE A 223 -6.41 6.61 -7.41
CA ILE A 223 -7.37 5.51 -7.30
C ILE A 223 -6.72 4.32 -6.58
N ASN A 224 -7.44 3.70 -5.64
CA ASN A 224 -7.09 2.41 -5.06
C ASN A 224 -8.33 1.54 -4.85
N VAL A 225 -8.61 0.67 -5.80
CA VAL A 225 -9.76 -0.26 -5.80
C VAL A 225 -9.37 -1.68 -5.36
N SER A 226 -8.40 -1.79 -4.46
CA SER A 226 -7.95 -3.09 -3.94
C SER A 226 -9.08 -3.82 -3.22
N ASP A 227 -9.13 -5.16 -3.34
CA ASP A 227 -10.07 -6.01 -2.59
C ASP A 227 -9.76 -6.01 -1.09
N ALA A 228 -8.46 -5.90 -0.76
CA ALA A 228 -7.95 -5.85 0.61
C ALA A 228 -6.70 -4.98 0.69
N GLU A 229 -6.62 -4.15 1.73
CA GLU A 229 -5.50 -3.23 1.96
C GLU A 229 -5.28 -3.00 3.46
N GLY A 230 -4.14 -3.44 3.98
CA GLY A 230 -3.82 -3.31 5.41
C GLY A 230 -3.82 -1.87 5.88
N PHE A 231 -3.17 -1.00 5.11
CA PHE A 231 -3.14 0.43 5.40
C PHE A 231 -3.39 1.28 4.15
N GLY A 232 -2.57 1.11 3.08
CA GLY A 232 -2.64 1.92 1.86
C GLY A 232 -1.70 3.13 1.90
N LEU A 233 -0.37 2.90 1.93
CA LEU A 233 0.62 3.98 1.91
C LEU A 233 0.44 4.90 0.70
N ALA A 234 0.14 4.34 -0.49
CA ALA A 234 -0.06 5.12 -1.71
C ALA A 234 -1.18 6.17 -1.61
N THR A 235 -2.25 5.87 -0.87
CA THR A 235 -3.34 6.81 -0.65
C THR A 235 -2.99 7.87 0.39
N LEU A 236 -2.21 7.51 1.43
CA LEU A 236 -1.73 8.50 2.39
C LEU A 236 -0.69 9.45 1.76
N GLU A 237 0.22 8.92 0.91
CA GLU A 237 1.15 9.73 0.11
C GLU A 237 0.41 10.73 -0.79
N SER A 238 -0.68 10.28 -1.41
CA SER A 238 -1.56 11.12 -2.23
C SER A 238 -2.18 12.27 -1.44
N LEU A 239 -2.77 11.96 -0.28
CA LEU A 239 -3.38 12.97 0.60
C LEU A 239 -2.35 13.98 1.11
N ALA A 240 -1.13 13.51 1.44
CA ALA A 240 -0.03 14.38 1.84
C ALA A 240 0.39 15.35 0.72
N CYS A 241 0.25 14.92 -0.54
CA CYS A 241 0.44 15.77 -1.73
C CYS A 241 -0.78 16.65 -2.07
N GLU A 242 -1.81 16.70 -1.23
CA GLU A 242 -3.08 17.41 -1.46
C GLU A 242 -3.86 16.87 -2.68
N THR A 243 -3.64 15.63 -3.07
CA THR A 243 -4.34 14.98 -4.17
C THR A 243 -5.43 14.07 -3.59
N PRO A 244 -6.71 14.29 -3.92
CA PRO A 244 -7.84 13.50 -3.40
C PRO A 244 -7.77 12.04 -3.85
N ILE A 245 -8.44 11.16 -3.11
CA ILE A 245 -8.44 9.72 -3.34
C ILE A 245 -9.82 9.19 -3.72
N LEU A 246 -9.85 8.16 -4.58
CA LEU A 246 -11.01 7.33 -4.85
C LEU A 246 -10.65 5.89 -4.44
N VAL A 247 -11.36 5.35 -3.46
CA VAL A 247 -10.96 4.08 -2.84
C VAL A 247 -12.11 3.12 -2.65
N ASN A 248 -11.82 1.82 -2.74
CA ASN A 248 -12.72 0.79 -2.23
C ASN A 248 -12.74 0.86 -0.69
N MET A 249 -13.94 0.77 -0.09
CA MET A 249 -14.14 0.85 1.37
C MET A 249 -13.71 -0.44 2.06
N THR A 250 -12.39 -0.70 2.07
CA THR A 250 -11.78 -1.91 2.65
C THR A 250 -10.54 -1.58 3.50
N GLY A 251 -10.32 -2.35 4.56
CA GLY A 251 -9.14 -2.24 5.42
C GLY A 251 -8.82 -0.82 5.86
N GLY A 252 -7.56 -0.43 5.81
CA GLY A 252 -7.10 0.90 6.19
C GLY A 252 -7.52 2.03 5.24
N LEU A 253 -8.01 1.73 4.04
CA LEU A 253 -8.49 2.77 3.11
C LEU A 253 -9.72 3.50 3.64
N GLN A 254 -10.56 2.83 4.43
CA GLN A 254 -11.76 3.41 5.03
C GLN A 254 -11.42 4.61 5.91
N GLU A 255 -10.40 4.49 6.74
CA GLU A 255 -10.00 5.55 7.68
C GLU A 255 -9.17 6.68 7.04
N GLN A 256 -8.72 6.48 5.79
CA GLN A 256 -8.04 7.52 5.02
C GLN A 256 -9.01 8.36 4.20
N VAL A 257 -10.08 7.78 3.70
CA VAL A 257 -11.07 8.49 2.89
C VAL A 257 -12.04 9.32 3.73
N THR A 258 -12.25 8.93 5.00
CA THR A 258 -13.11 9.67 5.92
C THR A 258 -12.68 9.47 7.38
N ASP A 259 -12.83 10.50 8.20
CA ASP A 259 -12.70 10.44 9.65
C ASP A 259 -14.05 10.15 10.35
N GLY A 260 -15.12 9.97 9.56
CA GLY A 260 -16.50 9.77 10.01
C GLY A 260 -17.36 11.03 9.93
N GLU A 261 -16.75 12.22 9.88
CA GLU A 261 -17.41 13.51 9.74
C GLU A 261 -17.07 14.17 8.40
N ASN A 262 -15.79 14.13 8.02
CA ASN A 262 -15.27 14.74 6.79
C ASN A 262 -14.89 13.65 5.78
N TRP A 263 -15.00 13.99 4.50
CA TRP A 263 -14.56 13.17 3.39
C TRP A 263 -13.37 13.82 2.70
N PHE A 264 -12.29 13.05 2.54
CA PHE A 264 -11.04 13.48 1.88
C PHE A 264 -10.92 12.92 0.47
N GLY A 265 -11.96 12.27 -0.02
CA GLY A 265 -12.07 11.64 -1.32
C GLY A 265 -13.41 10.95 -1.50
N VAL A 266 -13.44 9.93 -2.37
CA VAL A 266 -14.65 9.14 -2.68
C VAL A 266 -14.43 7.70 -2.25
N GLY A 267 -15.33 7.18 -1.40
CA GLY A 267 -15.43 5.77 -1.06
C GLY A 267 -16.44 5.04 -1.96
N VAL A 268 -16.09 3.86 -2.47
CA VAL A 268 -16.93 3.01 -3.32
C VAL A 268 -17.08 1.61 -2.75
#